data_3fd6b93526d829d33720aa8bb4b99f98
#
_entry.id   3fd6b93526d829d33720aa8bb4b99f98
#
_cell.length_a   1.000
_cell.length_b   1.000
_cell.length_c   1.000
_cell.angle_alpha   90.00
_cell.angle_beta   90.00
_cell.angle_gamma   90.00
#
_symmetry.space_group_name_H-M   'P 1'
#
loop_
_entity.id
_entity.type
_entity.pdbx_description
1 polymer ?
#
loop_
_entity_poly.entity_id
_entity_poly.type
_entity_poly.pdbx_seq_one_letter_code
_entity_poly.pdbx_strand_id
1 'polypeptide(L)'
;EIMSKIAMAETIVAVDDIYRPFRPKRKTRATEAKAKGLEPLADIFLKQEKNKNLEEEAKAFVNEEKGVANVAEAIQGAKDIIAETVSDNDEFRKAIRNIVVKHGLIVSNTKNPEEKTPYENYYDYSEGVNKIPGHRILAINRGEKEKVLNVKIEMPEENIIASLDKVIIKGESQFKPLLKEAIEDGFKRLIKPAIEREIRSQLTEKAEDGAITVFGQNLKQLLMQPPIAGRNVLGWDPAFRTGCKLAVVDNTGKVLYTTVIFPTAPQNKVAESKKIV
;
A
#
# COMPACT_ATOMS: atom_id res chain seq x y z
N GLU A 1 -8.77 -11.27 26.68
CA GLU A 1 -9.54 -10.69 25.55
C GLU A 1 -8.62 -10.41 24.35
N ILE A 2 -7.53 -9.62 24.49
CA ILE A 2 -6.59 -9.30 23.37
C ILE A 2 -5.92 -10.56 22.82
N MET A 3 -5.36 -11.41 23.69
CA MET A 3 -4.73 -12.68 23.27
C MET A 3 -5.69 -13.59 22.53
N SER A 4 -6.96 -13.60 22.90
CA SER A 4 -8.00 -14.36 22.19
C SER A 4 -8.26 -13.79 20.79
N LYS A 5 -8.35 -12.46 20.66
CA LYS A 5 -8.49 -11.78 19.35
C LYS A 5 -7.28 -12.06 18.44
N ILE A 6 -6.06 -12.00 18.98
CA ILE A 6 -4.83 -12.29 18.24
C ILE A 6 -4.79 -13.75 17.76
N ALA A 7 -5.18 -14.69 18.64
CA ALA A 7 -5.20 -16.12 18.29
C ALA A 7 -6.23 -16.46 17.19
N MET A 8 -7.28 -15.64 17.03
CA MET A 8 -8.31 -15.79 15.99
C MET A 8 -8.00 -15.00 14.71
N ALA A 9 -6.93 -14.22 14.69
CA ALA A 9 -6.56 -13.41 13.54
C ALA A 9 -5.95 -14.30 12.44
N GLU A 10 -6.52 -14.25 11.24
CA GLU A 10 -6.09 -15.05 10.09
C GLU A 10 -4.95 -14.38 9.28
N THR A 11 -4.71 -13.09 9.51
CA THR A 11 -3.72 -12.31 8.75
C THR A 11 -2.86 -11.44 9.66
N ILE A 12 -1.62 -11.16 9.25
CA ILE A 12 -0.72 -10.23 9.95
C ILE A 12 -1.36 -8.83 10.08
N VAL A 13 -2.11 -8.42 9.08
CA VAL A 13 -2.82 -7.13 9.08
C VAL A 13 -3.88 -7.08 10.19
N ALA A 14 -4.62 -8.16 10.41
CA ALA A 14 -5.59 -8.25 11.50
C ALA A 14 -4.91 -8.18 12.88
N VAL A 15 -3.75 -8.84 13.02
CA VAL A 15 -2.92 -8.75 14.24
C VAL A 15 -2.43 -7.32 14.48
N ASP A 16 -1.95 -6.65 13.43
CA ASP A 16 -1.48 -5.26 13.49
C ASP A 16 -2.61 -4.29 13.90
N ASP A 17 -3.82 -4.48 13.38
CA ASP A 17 -4.98 -3.67 13.74
C ASP A 17 -5.38 -3.88 15.23
N ILE A 18 -5.39 -5.13 15.71
CA ILE A 18 -5.67 -5.46 17.12
C ILE A 18 -4.62 -4.87 18.06
N TYR A 19 -3.34 -4.90 17.65
CA TYR A 19 -2.22 -4.38 18.46
C TYR A 19 -2.08 -2.86 18.39
N ARG A 20 -2.66 -2.21 17.39
CA ARG A 20 -2.50 -0.78 17.09
C ARG A 20 -2.78 0.17 18.26
N PRO A 21 -3.84 0.01 19.06
CA PRO A 21 -4.10 0.86 20.23
C PRO A 21 -3.01 0.79 21.30
N PHE A 22 -2.27 -0.32 21.37
CA PHE A 22 -1.23 -0.59 22.37
C PHE A 22 0.19 -0.28 21.88
N ARG A 23 0.33 0.01 20.59
CA ARG A 23 1.63 0.31 20.00
C ARG A 23 2.17 1.63 20.52
N PRO A 24 3.44 1.69 20.97
CA PRO A 24 4.08 2.94 21.34
C PRO A 24 4.02 3.94 20.17
N LYS A 25 3.32 5.03 20.37
CA LYS A 25 3.17 6.07 19.35
C LYS A 25 4.25 7.12 19.51
N ARG A 26 4.75 7.63 18.39
CA ARG A 26 5.52 8.87 18.37
C ARG A 26 4.60 10.02 18.75
N LYS A 27 5.19 11.21 19.01
CA LYS A 27 4.43 12.43 19.30
C LYS A 27 3.40 12.72 18.22
N THR A 28 2.10 12.56 18.56
CA THR A 28 0.95 12.82 17.70
C THR A 28 0.12 13.94 18.32
N ARG A 29 -0.80 14.57 17.55
CA ARG A 29 -1.74 15.56 18.09
C ARG A 29 -2.53 15.00 19.27
N ALA A 30 -2.99 13.76 19.17
CA ALA A 30 -3.75 13.09 20.23
C ALA A 30 -2.88 12.80 21.46
N THR A 31 -1.61 12.35 21.30
CA THR A 31 -0.73 12.14 22.45
C THR A 31 -0.38 13.45 23.17
N GLU A 32 -0.23 14.55 22.43
CA GLU A 32 -0.08 15.87 23.01
C GLU A 32 -1.32 16.33 23.78
N ALA A 33 -2.50 16.12 23.19
CA ALA A 33 -3.77 16.45 23.84
C ALA A 33 -4.00 15.60 25.10
N LYS A 34 -3.66 14.32 25.08
CA LYS A 34 -3.69 13.45 26.28
C LYS A 34 -2.73 13.91 27.36
N ALA A 35 -1.51 14.32 26.99
CA ALA A 35 -0.55 14.88 27.95
C ALA A 35 -1.04 16.17 28.62
N LYS A 36 -1.87 16.97 27.90
CA LYS A 36 -2.56 18.14 28.44
C LYS A 36 -3.76 17.80 29.33
N GLY A 37 -4.12 16.53 29.46
CA GLY A 37 -5.23 16.05 30.30
C GLY A 37 -6.60 16.14 29.64
N LEU A 38 -6.71 16.15 28.31
CA LEU A 38 -7.96 16.30 27.56
C LEU A 38 -8.69 14.97 27.27
N GLU A 39 -8.14 13.84 27.69
CA GLU A 39 -8.78 12.53 27.46
C GLU A 39 -10.17 12.41 28.11
N PRO A 40 -10.40 12.85 29.36
CA PRO A 40 -11.75 12.81 29.94
C PRO A 40 -12.76 13.68 29.19
N LEU A 41 -12.31 14.78 28.56
CA LEU A 41 -13.19 15.63 27.75
C LEU A 41 -13.62 14.89 26.46
N ALA A 42 -12.70 14.18 25.83
CA ALA A 42 -13.03 13.35 24.67
C ALA A 42 -14.03 12.23 25.04
N ASP A 43 -13.90 11.63 26.22
CA ASP A 43 -14.85 10.64 26.73
C ASP A 43 -16.24 11.23 26.96
N ILE A 44 -16.35 12.46 27.48
CA ILE A 44 -17.60 13.17 27.65
C ILE A 44 -18.28 13.36 26.29
N PHE A 45 -17.53 13.79 25.28
CA PHE A 45 -18.08 13.99 23.93
C PHE A 45 -18.57 12.68 23.30
N LEU A 46 -17.84 11.57 23.51
CA LEU A 46 -18.23 10.25 23.00
C LEU A 46 -19.46 9.66 23.73
N LYS A 47 -19.70 10.02 24.99
CA LYS A 47 -20.92 9.61 25.73
C LYS A 47 -22.19 10.26 25.19
N GLN A 48 -22.07 11.48 24.61
CA GLN A 48 -23.18 12.21 23.95
C GLN A 48 -24.40 12.45 24.85
N GLU A 49 -24.19 12.76 26.13
CA GLU A 49 -25.24 13.04 27.08
C GLU A 49 -26.03 14.31 26.69
N LYS A 50 -27.34 14.18 26.51
CA LYS A 50 -28.20 15.26 25.96
C LYS A 50 -28.29 16.51 26.82
N ASN A 51 -28.07 16.38 28.11
CA ASN A 51 -28.16 17.44 29.11
C ASN A 51 -26.86 18.20 29.33
N LYS A 52 -25.80 17.89 28.61
CA LYS A 52 -24.51 18.54 28.74
C LYS A 52 -24.29 19.57 27.64
N ASN A 53 -23.72 20.72 28.04
CA ASN A 53 -23.36 21.79 27.13
C ASN A 53 -21.89 21.68 26.71
N LEU A 54 -21.62 21.71 25.39
CA LEU A 54 -20.29 21.57 24.82
C LEU A 54 -19.30 22.57 25.40
N GLU A 55 -19.67 23.86 25.46
CA GLU A 55 -18.78 24.94 25.91
C GLU A 55 -18.53 24.87 27.42
N GLU A 56 -19.53 24.52 28.21
CA GLU A 56 -19.42 24.41 29.67
C GLU A 56 -18.49 23.26 30.05
N GLU A 57 -18.66 22.09 29.41
CA GLU A 57 -17.78 20.94 29.64
C GLU A 57 -16.35 21.27 29.23
N ALA A 58 -16.13 21.94 28.09
CA ALA A 58 -14.80 22.29 27.62
C ALA A 58 -14.11 23.37 28.50
N LYS A 59 -14.85 24.31 29.07
CA LYS A 59 -14.32 25.33 30.00
C LYS A 59 -13.63 24.72 31.21
N ALA A 60 -14.14 23.62 31.72
CA ALA A 60 -13.55 22.90 32.85
C ALA A 60 -12.14 22.35 32.61
N PHE A 61 -11.75 22.24 31.34
CA PHE A 61 -10.45 21.71 30.93
C PHE A 61 -9.46 22.79 30.44
N VAL A 62 -9.85 24.06 30.48
CA VAL A 62 -8.95 25.19 30.21
C VAL A 62 -7.92 25.28 31.32
N ASN A 63 -6.64 25.17 31.01
CA ASN A 63 -5.54 25.26 31.97
C ASN A 63 -4.27 25.71 31.23
N GLU A 64 -3.86 26.96 31.47
CA GLU A 64 -2.68 27.58 30.83
C GLU A 64 -1.37 26.87 31.24
N GLU A 65 -1.27 26.36 32.45
CA GLU A 65 -0.06 25.64 32.93
C GLU A 65 0.15 24.33 32.15
N LYS A 66 -0.97 23.71 31.71
CA LYS A 66 -0.95 22.50 30.86
C LYS A 66 -0.93 22.83 29.36
N GLY A 67 -0.88 24.12 28.99
CA GLY A 67 -0.84 24.57 27.62
C GLY A 67 -2.19 24.46 26.90
N VAL A 68 -3.33 24.64 27.64
CA VAL A 68 -4.67 24.78 27.09
C VAL A 68 -5.17 26.19 27.43
N ALA A 69 -4.94 27.14 26.52
CA ALA A 69 -5.18 28.54 26.79
C ALA A 69 -6.66 28.94 26.71
N ASN A 70 -7.48 28.20 25.96
CA ASN A 70 -8.88 28.55 25.72
C ASN A 70 -9.74 27.32 25.42
N VAL A 71 -11.07 27.55 25.40
CA VAL A 71 -12.09 26.53 25.13
C VAL A 71 -11.92 25.88 23.75
N ALA A 72 -11.55 26.68 22.75
CA ALA A 72 -11.36 26.15 21.38
C ALA A 72 -10.19 25.18 21.31
N GLU A 73 -9.10 25.42 22.03
CA GLU A 73 -7.97 24.49 22.13
C GLU A 73 -8.35 23.19 22.88
N ALA A 74 -9.14 23.30 23.95
CA ALA A 74 -9.66 22.13 24.67
C ALA A 74 -10.52 21.26 23.74
N ILE A 75 -11.44 21.87 22.99
CA ILE A 75 -12.29 21.19 22.01
C ILE A 75 -11.45 20.55 20.91
N GLN A 76 -10.47 21.27 20.35
CA GLN A 76 -9.62 20.75 19.29
C GLN A 76 -8.79 19.54 19.77
N GLY A 77 -8.23 19.62 20.97
CA GLY A 77 -7.49 18.49 21.55
C GLY A 77 -8.38 17.27 21.79
N ALA A 78 -9.61 17.45 22.25
CA ALA A 78 -10.57 16.35 22.39
C ALA A 78 -10.94 15.75 21.01
N LYS A 79 -11.13 16.57 19.98
CA LYS A 79 -11.36 16.09 18.60
C LYS A 79 -10.17 15.26 18.08
N ASP A 80 -8.94 15.71 18.32
CA ASP A 80 -7.75 14.98 17.89
C ASP A 80 -7.65 13.61 18.59
N ILE A 81 -8.03 13.51 19.86
CA ILE A 81 -8.10 12.24 20.60
C ILE A 81 -9.18 11.33 20.01
N ILE A 82 -10.37 11.87 19.73
CA ILE A 82 -11.47 11.11 19.13
C ILE A 82 -11.08 10.59 17.73
N ALA A 83 -10.49 11.45 16.89
CA ALA A 83 -10.02 11.08 15.56
C ALA A 83 -9.01 9.92 15.60
N GLU A 84 -8.09 9.93 16.56
CA GLU A 84 -7.13 8.84 16.74
C GLU A 84 -7.81 7.58 17.28
N THR A 85 -8.73 7.68 18.22
CA THR A 85 -9.51 6.56 18.77
C THR A 85 -10.30 5.85 17.66
N VAL A 86 -10.96 6.62 16.80
CA VAL A 86 -11.67 6.08 15.62
C VAL A 86 -10.70 5.39 14.66
N SER A 87 -9.55 5.99 14.43
CA SER A 87 -8.51 5.43 13.54
C SER A 87 -7.88 4.13 14.06
N ASP A 88 -7.84 3.95 15.37
CA ASP A 88 -7.22 2.78 16.01
C ASP A 88 -8.19 1.61 16.22
N ASN A 89 -9.48 1.82 15.95
CA ASN A 89 -10.48 0.78 16.10
C ASN A 89 -10.32 -0.30 15.01
N ASP A 90 -10.06 -1.53 15.43
CA ASP A 90 -9.81 -2.70 14.57
C ASP A 90 -11.02 -3.05 13.70
N GLU A 91 -12.25 -2.97 14.26
CA GLU A 91 -13.48 -3.27 13.53
C GLU A 91 -13.77 -2.23 12.44
N PHE A 92 -13.56 -0.94 12.74
CA PHE A 92 -13.72 0.12 11.74
C PHE A 92 -12.73 -0.06 10.59
N ARG A 93 -11.47 -0.33 10.89
CA ARG A 93 -10.44 -0.58 9.87
C ARG A 93 -10.79 -1.78 9.00
N LYS A 94 -11.21 -2.89 9.61
CA LYS A 94 -11.66 -4.08 8.88
C LYS A 94 -12.84 -3.79 7.98
N ALA A 95 -13.86 -3.09 8.48
CA ALA A 95 -15.04 -2.72 7.70
C ALA A 95 -14.68 -1.80 6.52
N ILE A 96 -13.86 -0.77 6.75
CA ILE A 96 -13.41 0.17 5.70
C ILE A 96 -12.59 -0.56 4.65
N ARG A 97 -11.66 -1.42 5.05
CA ARG A 97 -10.86 -2.24 4.12
C ARG A 97 -11.75 -3.07 3.21
N ASN A 98 -12.75 -3.74 3.77
CA ASN A 98 -13.71 -4.53 2.99
C ASN A 98 -14.50 -3.67 2.00
N ILE A 99 -14.93 -2.48 2.41
CA ILE A 99 -15.62 -1.52 1.51
C ILE A 99 -14.68 -1.13 0.36
N VAL A 100 -13.42 -0.79 0.66
CA VAL A 100 -12.45 -0.34 -0.36
C VAL A 100 -12.07 -1.49 -1.30
N VAL A 101 -11.85 -2.71 -0.79
CA VAL A 101 -11.59 -3.88 -1.64
C VAL A 101 -12.75 -4.13 -2.59
N LYS A 102 -13.99 -3.97 -2.13
CA LYS A 102 -15.19 -4.25 -2.93
C LYS A 102 -15.54 -3.15 -3.91
N HIS A 103 -15.38 -1.88 -3.55
CA HIS A 103 -15.89 -0.72 -4.27
C HIS A 103 -14.83 0.31 -4.63
N GLY A 104 -13.60 0.16 -4.15
CA GLY A 104 -12.49 1.06 -4.46
C GLY A 104 -11.98 0.87 -5.88
N LEU A 105 -11.42 1.94 -6.43
CA LEU A 105 -10.82 1.96 -7.76
C LEU A 105 -9.34 2.31 -7.62
N ILE A 106 -8.48 1.55 -8.31
CA ILE A 106 -7.12 2.02 -8.57
C ILE A 106 -7.16 2.95 -9.77
N VAL A 107 -6.62 4.13 -9.60
CA VAL A 107 -6.63 5.19 -10.63
C VAL A 107 -5.20 5.61 -10.89
N SER A 108 -4.84 5.71 -12.16
CA SER A 108 -3.56 6.27 -12.58
C SER A 108 -3.74 7.38 -13.60
N ASN A 109 -2.90 8.39 -13.51
CA ASN A 109 -2.86 9.50 -14.44
C ASN A 109 -1.41 9.96 -14.68
N THR A 110 -1.20 10.71 -15.77
CA THR A 110 0.08 11.35 -16.06
C THR A 110 -0.03 12.87 -16.07
N LYS A 111 1.09 13.55 -15.83
CA LYS A 111 1.19 15.00 -16.00
C LYS A 111 1.50 15.41 -17.44
N ASN A 112 2.08 14.48 -18.23
CA ASN A 112 2.57 14.74 -19.57
C ASN A 112 1.90 13.79 -20.57
N PRO A 113 0.62 13.97 -20.94
CA PRO A 113 -0.10 13.04 -21.80
C PRO A 113 0.43 12.97 -23.24
N GLU A 114 1.17 13.98 -23.69
CA GLU A 114 1.79 14.03 -25.01
C GLU A 114 3.10 13.23 -25.12
N GLU A 115 3.68 12.84 -23.99
CA GLU A 115 4.94 12.08 -23.96
C GLU A 115 4.67 10.61 -24.26
N LYS A 116 5.32 10.08 -25.30
CA LYS A 116 5.20 8.64 -25.67
C LYS A 116 6.04 7.78 -24.72
N THR A 117 5.39 6.97 -23.92
CA THR A 117 6.04 6.02 -23.01
C THR A 117 5.37 4.64 -23.12
N PRO A 118 5.97 3.57 -22.59
CA PRO A 118 5.32 2.26 -22.52
C PRO A 118 4.06 2.23 -21.64
N TYR A 119 3.75 3.34 -20.95
CA TYR A 119 2.65 3.44 -19.99
C TYR A 119 1.43 4.21 -20.53
N GLU A 120 1.36 4.52 -21.82
CA GLU A 120 0.27 5.29 -22.43
C GLU A 120 -1.13 4.75 -22.08
N ASN A 121 -1.28 3.43 -22.00
CA ASN A 121 -2.54 2.78 -21.62
C ASN A 121 -3.00 3.08 -20.20
N TYR A 122 -2.14 3.69 -19.38
CA TYR A 122 -2.39 4.01 -17.96
C TYR A 122 -2.39 5.52 -17.69
N TYR A 123 -2.37 6.38 -18.70
CA TYR A 123 -2.37 7.84 -18.55
C TYR A 123 -3.69 8.41 -18.04
N ASP A 124 -4.79 7.73 -18.36
CA ASP A 124 -6.12 7.98 -17.81
C ASP A 124 -6.79 6.62 -17.59
N TYR A 125 -6.50 6.01 -16.45
CA TYR A 125 -6.88 4.62 -16.19
C TYR A 125 -7.57 4.47 -14.85
N SER A 126 -8.64 3.67 -14.83
CA SER A 126 -9.37 3.33 -13.61
C SER A 126 -9.89 1.90 -13.69
N GLU A 127 -9.64 1.11 -12.64
CA GLU A 127 -10.17 -0.26 -12.54
C GLU A 127 -10.44 -0.63 -11.06
N GLY A 128 -11.42 -1.52 -10.86
CA GLY A 128 -11.78 -1.99 -9.52
C GLY A 128 -10.64 -2.73 -8.83
N VAL A 129 -10.38 -2.39 -7.57
CA VAL A 129 -9.34 -3.02 -6.73
C VAL A 129 -9.45 -4.55 -6.73
N ASN A 130 -10.67 -5.09 -6.70
CA ASN A 130 -10.93 -6.53 -6.70
C ASN A 130 -10.85 -7.21 -8.06
N LYS A 131 -10.73 -6.45 -9.15
CA LYS A 131 -10.76 -6.96 -10.53
C LYS A 131 -9.44 -6.84 -11.26
N ILE A 132 -8.62 -5.86 -10.89
CA ILE A 132 -7.40 -5.56 -11.61
C ILE A 132 -6.44 -6.75 -11.64
N PRO A 133 -5.96 -7.18 -12.83
CA PRO A 133 -5.01 -8.28 -12.94
C PRO A 133 -3.59 -7.86 -12.55
N GLY A 134 -2.81 -8.82 -12.02
CA GLY A 134 -1.48 -8.57 -11.48
C GLY A 134 -0.50 -7.91 -12.46
N HIS A 135 -0.52 -8.27 -13.73
CA HIS A 135 0.37 -7.66 -14.73
C HIS A 135 0.14 -6.15 -14.91
N ARG A 136 -1.11 -5.67 -14.73
CA ARG A 136 -1.42 -4.24 -14.78
C ARG A 136 -0.93 -3.53 -13.52
N ILE A 137 -1.07 -4.16 -12.34
CA ILE A 137 -0.50 -3.64 -11.09
C ILE A 137 1.01 -3.44 -11.22
N LEU A 138 1.74 -4.44 -11.75
CA LEU A 138 3.18 -4.33 -11.94
C LEU A 138 3.56 -3.24 -12.94
N ALA A 139 2.80 -3.10 -14.04
CA ALA A 139 3.02 -2.04 -15.03
C ALA A 139 2.79 -0.64 -14.43
N ILE A 140 1.68 -0.45 -13.70
CA ILE A 140 1.33 0.81 -13.04
C ILE A 140 2.38 1.17 -11.98
N ASN A 141 2.78 0.21 -11.13
CA ASN A 141 3.81 0.43 -10.12
C ASN A 141 5.16 0.82 -10.74
N ARG A 142 5.51 0.23 -11.86
CA ARG A 142 6.72 0.58 -12.60
C ARG A 142 6.64 2.00 -13.18
N GLY A 143 5.52 2.37 -13.79
CA GLY A 143 5.29 3.73 -14.30
C GLY A 143 5.32 4.79 -13.19
N GLU A 144 4.81 4.47 -12.00
CA GLU A 144 4.90 5.34 -10.83
C GLU A 144 6.35 5.49 -10.32
N LYS A 145 7.09 4.38 -10.22
CA LYS A 145 8.52 4.38 -9.84
C LYS A 145 9.38 5.19 -10.81
N GLU A 146 9.06 5.14 -12.11
CA GLU A 146 9.71 5.91 -13.17
C GLU A 146 9.19 7.37 -13.24
N LYS A 147 8.25 7.77 -12.32
CA LYS A 147 7.65 9.11 -12.22
C LYS A 147 6.85 9.55 -13.45
N VAL A 148 6.43 8.60 -14.27
CA VAL A 148 5.54 8.83 -15.43
C VAL A 148 4.09 8.89 -14.97
N LEU A 149 3.71 8.01 -14.03
CA LEU A 149 2.35 7.91 -13.52
C LEU A 149 2.24 8.42 -12.08
N ASN A 150 1.09 9.02 -11.77
CA ASN A 150 0.62 9.21 -10.40
C ASN A 150 -0.49 8.21 -10.14
N VAL A 151 -0.39 7.47 -9.04
CA VAL A 151 -1.30 6.37 -8.73
C VAL A 151 -1.93 6.57 -7.37
N LYS A 152 -3.24 6.36 -7.28
CA LYS A 152 -4.01 6.44 -6.03
C LYS A 152 -5.11 5.39 -6.00
N ILE A 153 -5.62 5.11 -4.80
CA ILE A 153 -6.86 4.37 -4.64
C ILE A 153 -7.98 5.36 -4.33
N GLU A 154 -8.96 5.45 -5.20
CA GLU A 154 -10.19 6.17 -4.96
C GLU A 154 -11.14 5.30 -4.12
N MET A 155 -11.60 5.88 -3.02
CA MET A 155 -12.47 5.21 -2.04
C MET A 155 -13.84 5.89 -2.04
N PRO A 156 -14.92 5.17 -1.77
CA PRO A 156 -16.26 5.75 -1.60
C PRO A 156 -16.36 6.47 -0.25
N GLU A 157 -15.69 7.63 -0.12
CA GLU A 157 -15.49 8.37 1.14
C GLU A 157 -16.80 8.69 1.85
N GLU A 158 -17.79 9.19 1.11
CA GLU A 158 -19.10 9.56 1.67
C GLU A 158 -19.80 8.35 2.32
N ASN A 159 -19.75 7.18 1.67
CA ASN A 159 -20.34 5.96 2.20
C ASN A 159 -19.59 5.46 3.43
N ILE A 160 -18.27 5.58 3.44
CA ILE A 160 -17.43 5.18 4.58
C ILE A 160 -17.71 6.08 5.77
N ILE A 161 -17.68 7.41 5.59
CA ILE A 161 -17.96 8.38 6.66
C ILE A 161 -19.38 8.18 7.19
N ALA A 162 -20.36 8.04 6.31
CA ALA A 162 -21.75 7.78 6.73
C ALA A 162 -21.90 6.46 7.53
N SER A 163 -21.10 5.45 7.23
CA SER A 163 -21.10 4.20 7.98
C SER A 163 -20.50 4.37 9.38
N LEU A 164 -19.42 5.15 9.51
CA LEU A 164 -18.81 5.49 10.79
C LEU A 164 -19.76 6.36 11.65
N ASP A 165 -20.38 7.37 11.02
CA ASP A 165 -21.37 8.23 11.69
C ASP A 165 -22.51 7.40 12.31
N LYS A 166 -23.05 6.44 11.57
CA LYS A 166 -24.14 5.57 12.06
C LYS A 166 -23.76 4.76 13.29
N VAL A 167 -22.51 4.37 13.43
CA VAL A 167 -22.03 3.56 14.57
C VAL A 167 -21.64 4.44 15.75
N ILE A 168 -21.01 5.59 15.51
CA ILE A 168 -20.43 6.43 16.55
C ILE A 168 -21.46 7.43 17.08
N ILE A 169 -22.31 7.99 16.23
CA ILE A 169 -23.29 9.03 16.62
C ILE A 169 -24.59 8.39 17.10
N LYS A 170 -24.89 8.55 18.39
CA LYS A 170 -26.01 7.89 19.07
C LYS A 170 -27.32 8.69 19.05
N GLY A 171 -27.45 9.67 18.18
CA GLY A 171 -28.67 10.50 18.06
C GLY A 171 -28.39 12.01 18.06
N GLU A 172 -29.40 12.79 18.41
CA GLU A 172 -29.26 14.25 18.44
C GLU A 172 -28.66 14.70 19.78
N SER A 173 -27.49 15.36 19.70
CA SER A 173 -26.82 15.98 20.84
C SER A 173 -26.02 17.20 20.35
N GLN A 174 -25.64 18.09 21.26
CA GLN A 174 -24.77 19.23 20.92
C GLN A 174 -23.41 18.81 20.44
N PHE A 175 -22.98 17.58 20.72
CA PHE A 175 -21.69 17.03 20.32
C PHE A 175 -21.67 16.48 18.89
N LYS A 176 -22.84 16.28 18.26
CA LYS A 176 -22.96 15.68 16.92
C LYS A 176 -22.14 16.37 15.83
N PRO A 177 -22.16 17.72 15.68
CA PRO A 177 -21.34 18.39 14.68
C PRO A 177 -19.83 18.15 14.89
N LEU A 178 -19.39 18.25 16.15
CA LEU A 178 -18.01 18.04 16.55
C LEU A 178 -17.55 16.61 16.27
N LEU A 179 -18.39 15.62 16.58
CA LEU A 179 -18.08 14.20 16.33
C LEU A 179 -17.97 13.94 14.84
N LYS A 180 -18.84 14.52 14.00
CA LYS A 180 -18.71 14.41 12.53
C LYS A 180 -17.38 14.93 12.03
N GLU A 181 -16.98 16.11 12.49
CA GLU A 181 -15.66 16.68 12.12
C GLU A 181 -14.50 15.81 12.58
N ALA A 182 -14.56 15.25 13.79
CA ALA A 182 -13.54 14.36 14.31
C ALA A 182 -13.46 13.03 13.55
N ILE A 183 -14.60 12.45 13.17
CA ILE A 183 -14.70 11.23 12.35
C ILE A 183 -14.12 11.50 10.97
N GLU A 184 -14.50 12.60 10.34
CA GLU A 184 -14.01 12.98 9.00
C GLU A 184 -12.49 13.23 9.00
N ASP A 185 -11.96 13.93 10.01
CA ASP A 185 -10.51 14.14 10.18
C ASP A 185 -9.79 12.80 10.41
N GLY A 186 -10.31 11.95 11.30
CA GLY A 186 -9.77 10.63 11.58
C GLY A 186 -9.72 9.75 10.32
N PHE A 187 -10.78 9.77 9.52
CA PHE A 187 -10.83 9.05 8.25
C PHE A 187 -9.82 9.64 7.25
N LYS A 188 -9.93 10.91 6.91
CA LYS A 188 -9.13 11.55 5.84
C LYS A 188 -7.63 11.58 6.15
N ARG A 189 -7.28 11.91 7.39
CA ARG A 189 -5.88 12.11 7.80
C ARG A 189 -5.18 10.83 8.23
N LEU A 190 -5.88 9.91 8.89
CA LEU A 190 -5.27 8.75 9.52
C LEU A 190 -5.61 7.42 8.82
N ILE A 191 -6.90 7.16 8.57
CA ILE A 191 -7.35 5.87 8.06
C ILE A 191 -7.09 5.75 6.57
N LYS A 192 -7.57 6.70 5.76
CA LYS A 192 -7.48 6.65 4.30
C LYS A 192 -6.06 6.42 3.79
N PRO A 193 -5.02 7.20 4.20
CA PRO A 193 -3.66 6.98 3.71
C PRO A 193 -3.06 5.65 4.17
N ALA A 194 -3.49 5.13 5.32
CA ALA A 194 -3.02 3.86 5.84
C ALA A 194 -3.62 2.69 5.06
N ILE A 195 -4.94 2.68 4.86
CA ILE A 195 -5.65 1.65 4.09
C ILE A 195 -5.20 1.66 2.61
N GLU A 196 -4.98 2.84 2.03
CA GLU A 196 -4.47 2.95 0.66
C GLU A 196 -3.11 2.25 0.51
N ARG A 197 -2.15 2.56 1.38
CA ARG A 197 -0.82 1.91 1.37
C ARG A 197 -0.92 0.40 1.58
N GLU A 198 -1.77 -0.02 2.49
CA GLU A 198 -1.99 -1.43 2.80
C GLU A 198 -2.53 -2.19 1.57
N ILE A 199 -3.59 -1.69 0.96
CA ILE A 199 -4.20 -2.31 -0.23
C ILE A 199 -3.22 -2.31 -1.40
N ARG A 200 -2.48 -1.20 -1.62
CA ARG A 200 -1.43 -1.13 -2.64
C ARG A 200 -0.36 -2.19 -2.42
N SER A 201 0.08 -2.39 -1.17
CA SER A 201 1.07 -3.42 -0.82
C SER A 201 0.53 -4.83 -1.09
N GLN A 202 -0.69 -5.13 -0.66
CA GLN A 202 -1.32 -6.43 -0.89
C GLN A 202 -1.51 -6.75 -2.38
N LEU A 203 -1.94 -5.76 -3.17
CA LEU A 203 -2.07 -5.91 -4.63
C LEU A 203 -0.71 -6.18 -5.29
N THR A 204 0.33 -5.51 -4.84
CA THR A 204 1.69 -5.68 -5.36
C THR A 204 2.23 -7.07 -5.02
N GLU A 205 2.16 -7.50 -3.77
CA GLU A 205 2.59 -8.82 -3.32
C GLU A 205 1.89 -9.94 -4.11
N LYS A 206 0.57 -9.88 -4.21
CA LYS A 206 -0.21 -10.82 -5.01
C LYS A 206 0.19 -10.84 -6.49
N ALA A 207 0.48 -9.67 -7.06
CA ALA A 207 0.90 -9.55 -8.45
C ALA A 207 2.31 -10.12 -8.69
N GLU A 208 3.24 -9.88 -7.77
CA GLU A 208 4.60 -10.41 -7.79
C GLU A 208 4.61 -11.94 -7.66
N ASP A 209 3.87 -12.51 -6.72
CA ASP A 209 3.74 -13.96 -6.55
C ASP A 209 3.17 -14.63 -7.80
N GLY A 210 2.14 -14.03 -8.41
CA GLY A 210 1.60 -14.51 -9.67
C GLY A 210 2.60 -14.46 -10.80
N ALA A 211 3.37 -13.39 -10.92
CA ALA A 211 4.40 -13.24 -11.94
C ALA A 211 5.56 -14.23 -11.74
N ILE A 212 6.00 -14.45 -10.50
CA ILE A 212 7.04 -15.45 -10.17
C ILE A 212 6.56 -16.85 -10.54
N THR A 213 5.30 -17.18 -10.27
CA THR A 213 4.71 -18.47 -10.61
C THR A 213 4.74 -18.71 -12.12
N VAL A 214 4.28 -17.73 -12.91
CA VAL A 214 4.29 -17.82 -14.40
C VAL A 214 5.71 -17.92 -14.92
N PHE A 215 6.63 -17.10 -14.39
CA PHE A 215 8.05 -17.16 -14.77
C PHE A 215 8.64 -18.54 -14.48
N GLY A 216 8.39 -19.09 -13.30
CA GLY A 216 8.87 -20.42 -12.92
C GLY A 216 8.36 -21.53 -13.85
N GLN A 217 7.09 -21.45 -14.27
CA GLN A 217 6.51 -22.39 -15.23
C GLN A 217 7.17 -22.29 -16.60
N ASN A 218 7.37 -21.07 -17.11
CA ASN A 218 8.04 -20.82 -18.39
C ASN A 218 9.49 -21.28 -18.36
N LEU A 219 10.21 -20.98 -17.29
CA LEU A 219 11.60 -21.43 -17.11
C LEU A 219 11.69 -22.94 -17.06
N LYS A 220 10.79 -23.60 -16.33
CA LYS A 220 10.72 -25.08 -16.30
C LYS A 220 10.51 -25.66 -17.70
N GLN A 221 9.57 -25.11 -18.48
CA GLN A 221 9.30 -25.55 -19.83
C GLN A 221 10.52 -25.36 -20.73
N LEU A 222 11.23 -24.25 -20.62
CA LEU A 222 12.44 -23.97 -21.36
C LEU A 222 13.57 -24.97 -21.02
N LEU A 223 13.80 -25.20 -19.73
CA LEU A 223 14.86 -26.11 -19.27
C LEU A 223 14.55 -27.59 -19.53
N MET A 224 13.27 -27.95 -19.63
CA MET A 224 12.84 -29.34 -19.90
C MET A 224 12.63 -29.61 -21.38
N GLN A 225 13.03 -28.70 -22.27
CA GLN A 225 13.00 -28.99 -23.71
C GLN A 225 13.92 -30.17 -24.04
N PRO A 226 13.46 -31.10 -24.90
CA PRO A 226 14.31 -32.21 -25.29
C PRO A 226 15.57 -31.69 -26.01
N PRO A 227 16.74 -32.34 -25.80
CA PRO A 227 17.97 -31.97 -26.51
C PRO A 227 17.84 -32.18 -28.02
N ILE A 228 18.57 -31.41 -28.78
CA ILE A 228 18.69 -31.62 -30.24
C ILE A 228 19.48 -32.93 -30.47
N ALA A 229 18.72 -33.99 -30.76
CA ALA A 229 19.31 -35.32 -30.89
C ALA A 229 20.10 -35.50 -32.23
N GLY A 230 21.15 -36.32 -32.17
CA GLY A 230 21.88 -36.77 -33.37
C GLY A 230 22.78 -35.76 -34.04
N ARG A 231 23.06 -34.62 -33.41
CA ARG A 231 23.91 -33.54 -33.95
C ARG A 231 24.82 -32.95 -32.88
N ASN A 232 25.97 -32.44 -33.28
CA ASN A 232 26.73 -31.53 -32.45
C ASN A 232 26.07 -30.13 -32.51
N VAL A 233 25.97 -29.47 -31.40
CA VAL A 233 25.32 -28.18 -31.28
C VAL A 233 26.28 -27.14 -30.74
N LEU A 234 26.35 -25.99 -31.40
CA LEU A 234 27.02 -24.80 -30.90
C LEU A 234 25.98 -23.89 -30.16
N GLY A 235 26.07 -23.83 -28.83
CA GLY A 235 25.36 -22.88 -28.03
C GLY A 235 26.06 -21.53 -28.02
N TRP A 236 25.32 -20.46 -28.26
CA TRP A 236 25.82 -19.08 -28.30
C TRP A 236 24.97 -18.18 -27.39
N ASP A 237 25.60 -17.67 -26.34
CA ASP A 237 25.02 -16.69 -25.44
C ASP A 237 25.61 -15.30 -25.71
N PRO A 238 24.90 -14.41 -26.42
CA PRO A 238 25.41 -13.11 -26.83
C PRO A 238 25.46 -12.13 -25.66
N ALA A 239 26.59 -11.45 -25.48
CA ALA A 239 26.70 -10.34 -24.53
C ALA A 239 27.73 -9.31 -25.05
N PHE A 240 27.38 -8.02 -24.91
CA PHE A 240 28.22 -6.93 -25.43
C PHE A 240 29.46 -6.71 -24.57
N ARG A 241 29.30 -6.46 -23.28
CA ARG A 241 30.42 -6.08 -22.40
C ARG A 241 31.27 -7.25 -21.95
N THR A 242 30.66 -8.37 -21.60
CA THR A 242 31.34 -9.55 -21.06
C THR A 242 31.75 -10.57 -22.12
N GLY A 243 31.46 -10.27 -23.39
CA GLY A 243 31.72 -11.16 -24.52
C GLY A 243 30.67 -12.26 -24.71
N CYS A 244 30.57 -12.79 -25.91
CA CYS A 244 29.68 -13.90 -26.23
C CYS A 244 30.30 -15.21 -25.75
N LYS A 245 29.57 -15.95 -24.93
CA LYS A 245 29.98 -17.27 -24.45
C LYS A 245 29.54 -18.32 -25.44
N LEU A 246 30.44 -19.22 -25.78
CA LEU A 246 30.23 -20.32 -26.70
C LEU A 246 30.43 -21.66 -26.00
N ALA A 247 29.59 -22.63 -26.32
CA ALA A 247 29.73 -24.02 -25.88
C ALA A 247 29.40 -24.95 -27.04
N VAL A 248 30.27 -25.90 -27.31
CA VAL A 248 30.01 -26.97 -28.28
C VAL A 248 29.66 -28.24 -27.47
N VAL A 249 28.55 -28.85 -27.79
CA VAL A 249 28.12 -30.11 -27.20
C VAL A 249 27.93 -31.17 -28.25
N ASP A 250 28.18 -32.44 -27.90
CA ASP A 250 27.92 -33.57 -28.76
C ASP A 250 26.44 -33.97 -28.79
N ASN A 251 26.13 -35.03 -29.54
CA ASN A 251 24.77 -35.54 -29.68
C ASN A 251 24.17 -36.12 -28.39
N THR A 252 24.95 -36.27 -27.31
CA THR A 252 24.49 -36.73 -25.98
C THR A 252 24.37 -35.59 -24.99
N GLY A 253 24.73 -34.37 -25.37
CA GLY A 253 24.77 -33.20 -24.49
C GLY A 253 26.07 -33.02 -23.70
N LYS A 254 27.12 -33.87 -23.97
CA LYS A 254 28.42 -33.72 -23.35
C LYS A 254 29.12 -32.49 -23.92
N VAL A 255 29.64 -31.61 -23.04
CA VAL A 255 30.39 -30.44 -23.43
C VAL A 255 31.74 -30.83 -23.98
N LEU A 256 32.00 -30.46 -25.24
CA LEU A 256 33.26 -30.72 -25.94
C LEU A 256 34.25 -29.56 -25.84
N TYR A 257 33.72 -28.31 -25.91
CA TYR A 257 34.53 -27.10 -25.89
C TYR A 257 33.75 -25.90 -25.40
N THR A 258 34.41 -24.99 -24.70
CA THR A 258 33.85 -23.70 -24.28
C THR A 258 34.85 -22.58 -24.51
N THR A 259 34.37 -21.41 -24.91
CA THR A 259 35.19 -20.21 -25.07
C THR A 259 34.35 -18.94 -24.96
N VAL A 260 35.04 -17.78 -24.93
CA VAL A 260 34.40 -16.46 -24.96
C VAL A 260 35.00 -15.68 -26.13
N ILE A 261 34.14 -15.10 -26.95
CA ILE A 261 34.56 -14.25 -28.08
C ILE A 261 34.01 -12.83 -27.91
N PHE A 262 34.63 -11.85 -28.52
CA PHE A 262 34.29 -10.44 -28.40
C PHE A 262 34.06 -9.77 -29.77
N PRO A 263 33.02 -10.17 -30.54
CA PRO A 263 32.82 -9.66 -31.90
C PRO A 263 32.21 -8.25 -31.95
N THR A 264 31.73 -7.72 -30.82
CA THR A 264 31.00 -6.46 -30.75
C THR A 264 31.71 -5.41 -29.86
N ALA A 265 31.22 -4.16 -29.93
CA ALA A 265 31.73 -3.11 -29.06
C ALA A 265 31.55 -3.49 -27.56
N PRO A 266 32.47 -3.03 -26.68
CA PRO A 266 33.58 -2.11 -26.93
C PRO A 266 34.83 -2.77 -27.49
N GLN A 267 34.99 -4.10 -27.45
CA GLN A 267 36.23 -4.79 -27.78
C GLN A 267 36.46 -4.95 -29.30
N ASN A 268 35.41 -5.13 -30.10
CA ASN A 268 35.43 -5.25 -31.58
C ASN A 268 36.46 -6.24 -32.16
N LYS A 269 36.74 -7.35 -31.47
CA LYS A 269 37.71 -8.37 -31.90
C LYS A 269 37.12 -9.32 -32.96
N VAL A 270 36.60 -8.77 -34.05
CA VAL A 270 35.88 -9.51 -35.11
C VAL A 270 36.74 -10.55 -35.77
N ALA A 271 38.00 -10.20 -36.17
CA ALA A 271 38.89 -11.10 -36.87
C ALA A 271 39.34 -12.29 -36.02
N GLU A 272 39.58 -12.07 -34.72
CA GLU A 272 39.91 -13.10 -33.74
C GLU A 272 38.71 -14.02 -33.51
N SER A 273 37.52 -13.43 -33.30
CA SER A 273 36.28 -14.16 -33.11
C SER A 273 35.92 -15.08 -34.29
N LYS A 274 36.13 -14.62 -35.53
CA LYS A 274 35.89 -15.42 -36.73
C LYS A 274 36.83 -16.62 -36.85
N LYS A 275 38.05 -16.55 -36.29
CA LYS A 275 38.98 -17.69 -36.30
C LYS A 275 38.63 -18.75 -35.30
N ILE A 276 37.94 -18.38 -34.23
CA ILE A 276 37.52 -19.29 -33.16
C ILE A 276 36.24 -20.05 -33.54
N VAL A 277 35.30 -19.38 -34.21
CA VAL A 277 34.04 -19.99 -34.70
C VAL A 277 34.31 -20.75 -36.00
#